data_035e7aee8c75d25f58df527a9fcc8346
#
_entry.id   035e7aee8c75d25f58df527a9fcc8346
#
_cell.length_a   1.000
_cell.length_b   1.000
_cell.length_c   1.000
_cell.angle_alpha   90.00
_cell.angle_beta   90.00
_cell.angle_gamma   90.00
#
_symmetry.space_group_name_H-M   'P 1'
#
loop_
_entity.id
_entity.type
_entity.pdbx_description
1 polymer ?
#
loop_
_entity_poly.entity_id
_entity_poly.type
_entity_poly.pdbx_seq_one_letter_code
_entity_poly.pdbx_strand_id
1 'polypeptide(L)'
;MLRSLVSLVAVALFAALPAPPAHAQAAKKLVRIHTAGPNDVNVDNTMLAVQFADYINAHSDTVEAKVFPASQLGQSREVIEAMRLGSGASATTGGPAEYASFVKRLGVLGLPFLWKSYDHASAVLDGPVGRELEQDMEKAGFKVLAWSVSWGYRNVVTAKKEVKQASDLKGLKIRTIPTKVFVAAINAMGANATPMNFGEIYTSLQSGVLDGYEHTAATTLSFKFNEVACCIALTRHLMDPTFLVFSLAEWKKFTPKEQEVMTTAARAGADTVRSMAPAREAEALAAVKKAGMKVNEIDTGPLQKAAVAAQDELAKDFGAESLLAKIRAQ
;
A
#
# COMPACT_ATOMS: atom_id res chain seq x y z
N MET A 1 -30.53 -30.26 90.19
CA MET A 1 -29.72 -29.02 90.04
C MET A 1 -29.53 -28.80 88.53
N LEU A 2 -30.40 -27.95 87.95
CA LEU A 2 -30.39 -27.62 86.54
C LEU A 2 -29.65 -26.27 86.40
N ARG A 3 -28.61 -26.21 85.60
CA ARG A 3 -27.97 -24.98 85.17
C ARG A 3 -28.25 -24.76 83.64
N SER A 4 -29.09 -23.78 83.38
CA SER A 4 -29.42 -23.28 82.07
C SER A 4 -28.26 -22.41 81.55
N LEU A 5 -27.72 -22.77 80.39
CA LEU A 5 -26.82 -21.90 79.57
C LEU A 5 -27.68 -21.10 78.60
N VAL A 6 -27.67 -19.82 78.72
CA VAL A 6 -28.24 -18.90 77.72
C VAL A 6 -27.11 -18.52 76.75
N SER A 7 -27.22 -18.96 75.48
CA SER A 7 -26.29 -18.53 74.42
C SER A 7 -26.83 -17.25 73.79
N LEU A 8 -26.07 -16.16 73.89
CA LEU A 8 -26.31 -14.92 73.16
C LEU A 8 -25.79 -15.08 71.70
N VAL A 9 -26.71 -15.00 70.78
CA VAL A 9 -26.34 -14.91 69.35
C VAL A 9 -26.26 -13.42 68.95
N ALA A 10 -25.05 -12.94 68.72
CA ALA A 10 -24.85 -11.61 68.21
C ALA A 10 -25.01 -11.64 66.64
N VAL A 11 -26.09 -11.04 66.17
CA VAL A 11 -26.30 -10.82 64.69
C VAL A 11 -25.54 -9.56 64.31
N ALA A 12 -24.43 -9.72 63.59
CA ALA A 12 -23.69 -8.64 62.97
C ALA A 12 -24.40 -8.19 61.66
N LEU A 13 -25.07 -7.03 61.71
CA LEU A 13 -25.60 -6.40 60.48
C LEU A 13 -24.43 -5.81 59.69
N PHE A 14 -24.01 -6.52 58.60
CA PHE A 14 -23.13 -5.94 57.60
C PHE A 14 -23.95 -4.98 56.72
N ALA A 15 -23.79 -3.67 56.92
CA ALA A 15 -24.28 -2.66 55.98
C ALA A 15 -23.52 -2.77 54.66
N ALA A 16 -24.18 -3.32 53.62
CA ALA A 16 -23.64 -3.33 52.26
C ALA A 16 -23.60 -1.87 51.75
N LEU A 17 -22.41 -1.29 51.71
CA LEU A 17 -22.18 -0.04 50.96
C LEU A 17 -22.46 -0.29 49.48
N PRO A 18 -23.24 0.57 48.80
CA PRO A 18 -23.44 0.43 47.37
C PRO A 18 -22.09 0.59 46.67
N ALA A 19 -21.67 -0.44 45.89
CA ALA A 19 -20.51 -0.36 45.05
C ALA A 19 -20.70 0.80 44.02
N PRO A 20 -19.68 1.65 43.77
CA PRO A 20 -19.78 2.68 42.75
C PRO A 20 -20.14 2.03 41.44
N PRO A 21 -20.98 2.68 40.60
CA PRO A 21 -21.33 2.12 39.29
C PRO A 21 -20.05 1.90 38.52
N ALA A 22 -19.77 0.65 38.13
CA ALA A 22 -18.72 0.33 37.17
C ALA A 22 -19.07 1.09 35.89
N HIS A 23 -18.32 2.13 35.58
CA HIS A 23 -18.44 2.81 34.31
C HIS A 23 -18.06 1.77 33.27
N ALA A 24 -19.04 1.17 32.60
CA ALA A 24 -18.82 0.32 31.44
C ALA A 24 -18.12 1.21 30.44
N GLN A 25 -16.82 0.98 30.26
CA GLN A 25 -16.03 1.67 29.25
C GLN A 25 -16.67 1.34 27.90
N ALA A 26 -17.16 2.36 27.22
CA ALA A 26 -17.78 2.17 25.91
C ALA A 26 -16.81 1.42 24.99
N ALA A 27 -17.30 0.41 24.28
CA ALA A 27 -16.47 -0.37 23.37
C ALA A 27 -15.82 0.56 22.35
N LYS A 28 -14.49 0.43 22.19
CA LYS A 28 -13.75 1.22 21.21
C LYS A 28 -14.26 0.96 19.79
N LYS A 29 -14.31 2.00 18.96
CA LYS A 29 -14.61 1.86 17.53
C LYS A 29 -13.43 1.16 16.85
N LEU A 30 -13.68 0.07 16.13
CA LEU A 30 -12.63 -0.70 15.46
C LEU A 30 -12.35 -0.18 14.05
N VAL A 31 -11.12 0.23 13.80
CA VAL A 31 -10.59 0.53 12.47
C VAL A 31 -9.89 -0.73 11.93
N ARG A 32 -10.46 -1.33 10.89
CA ARG A 32 -9.89 -2.49 10.20
C ARG A 32 -9.04 -2.01 9.03
N ILE A 33 -7.73 -2.30 9.08
CA ILE A 33 -6.77 -1.84 8.07
C ILE A 33 -6.36 -3.04 7.22
N HIS A 34 -6.72 -3.03 5.95
CA HIS A 34 -6.30 -4.05 4.99
C HIS A 34 -4.98 -3.69 4.33
N THR A 35 -4.12 -4.68 4.13
CA THR A 35 -2.97 -4.61 3.23
C THR A 35 -2.77 -5.95 2.52
N ALA A 36 -2.45 -5.90 1.23
CA ALA A 36 -2.08 -7.10 0.46
C ALA A 36 -0.67 -7.61 0.81
N GLY A 37 0.17 -6.76 1.42
CA GLY A 37 1.51 -7.11 1.90
C GLY A 37 1.48 -8.23 2.95
N PRO A 38 2.55 -9.03 3.05
CA PRO A 38 2.67 -10.07 4.08
C PRO A 38 2.72 -9.42 5.46
N ASN A 39 2.60 -10.23 6.51
CA ASN A 39 2.78 -9.76 7.89
C ASN A 39 4.29 -9.54 8.19
N ASP A 40 4.85 -8.56 7.50
CA ASP A 40 6.26 -8.20 7.59
C ASP A 40 6.38 -6.66 7.49
N VAL A 41 6.83 -6.04 8.57
CA VAL A 41 7.05 -4.58 8.65
C VAL A 41 8.18 -4.09 7.74
N ASN A 42 8.94 -4.99 7.12
CA ASN A 42 9.90 -4.63 6.09
C ASN A 42 9.25 -4.35 4.73
N VAL A 43 7.97 -4.61 4.58
CA VAL A 43 7.18 -4.26 3.40
C VAL A 43 6.46 -2.94 3.63
N ASP A 44 6.69 -1.96 2.78
CA ASP A 44 6.30 -0.56 3.00
C ASP A 44 4.82 -0.35 3.31
N ASN A 45 3.91 -0.97 2.55
CA ASN A 45 2.49 -0.84 2.80
C ASN A 45 2.07 -1.49 4.13
N THR A 46 2.68 -2.61 4.54
CA THR A 46 2.48 -3.22 5.85
C THR A 46 3.05 -2.35 6.97
N MET A 47 4.25 -1.78 6.77
CA MET A 47 4.83 -0.84 7.73
C MET A 47 3.92 0.37 7.93
N LEU A 48 3.43 0.99 6.85
CA LEU A 48 2.51 2.13 6.94
C LEU A 48 1.23 1.77 7.71
N ALA A 49 0.66 0.59 7.45
CA ALA A 49 -0.52 0.10 8.16
C ALA A 49 -0.25 -0.11 9.66
N VAL A 50 0.91 -0.69 10.01
CA VAL A 50 1.31 -0.93 11.41
C VAL A 50 1.58 0.39 12.14
N GLN A 51 2.37 1.30 11.55
CA GLN A 51 2.63 2.61 12.14
C GLN A 51 1.35 3.39 12.41
N PHE A 52 0.40 3.35 11.47
CA PHE A 52 -0.91 3.97 11.63
C PHE A 52 -1.71 3.33 12.78
N ALA A 53 -1.76 2.01 12.86
CA ALA A 53 -2.47 1.29 13.91
C ALA A 53 -1.86 1.53 15.28
N ASP A 54 -0.55 1.44 15.41
CA ASP A 54 0.18 1.62 16.67
C ASP A 54 -0.01 3.03 17.23
N TYR A 55 0.07 4.04 16.36
CA TYR A 55 -0.18 5.42 16.79
C TYR A 55 -1.61 5.60 17.34
N ILE A 56 -2.63 5.11 16.64
CA ILE A 56 -4.03 5.19 17.09
C ILE A 56 -4.20 4.48 18.43
N ASN A 57 -3.66 3.27 18.57
CA ASN A 57 -3.79 2.47 19.78
C ASN A 57 -3.09 3.11 20.99
N ALA A 58 -2.02 3.88 20.75
CA ALA A 58 -1.30 4.62 21.80
C ALA A 58 -1.96 5.95 22.17
N HIS A 59 -2.75 6.57 21.27
CA HIS A 59 -3.24 7.95 21.45
C HIS A 59 -4.77 8.08 21.46
N SER A 60 -5.52 6.96 21.42
CA SER A 60 -6.98 6.98 21.47
C SER A 60 -7.55 6.02 22.50
N ASP A 61 -8.44 6.53 23.35
CA ASP A 61 -9.24 5.71 24.27
C ASP A 61 -10.56 5.24 23.67
N THR A 62 -10.96 5.81 22.52
CA THR A 62 -12.25 5.56 21.87
C THR A 62 -12.16 4.80 20.55
N VAL A 63 -10.94 4.70 19.98
CA VAL A 63 -10.67 4.00 18.73
C VAL A 63 -9.60 2.92 18.97
N GLU A 64 -9.80 1.77 18.38
CA GLU A 64 -8.83 0.69 18.27
C GLU A 64 -8.55 0.41 16.79
N ALA A 65 -7.29 0.24 16.41
CA ALA A 65 -6.90 -0.08 15.06
C ALA A 65 -6.25 -1.46 14.98
N LYS A 66 -6.63 -2.24 13.96
CA LYS A 66 -6.11 -3.58 13.74
C LYS A 66 -5.74 -3.80 12.27
N VAL A 67 -4.52 -4.29 12.03
CA VAL A 67 -4.03 -4.61 10.70
C VAL A 67 -4.42 -6.04 10.32
N PHE A 68 -4.86 -6.21 9.08
CA PHE A 68 -5.20 -7.49 8.43
C PHE A 68 -4.30 -7.64 7.20
N PRO A 69 -3.09 -8.21 7.35
CA PRO A 69 -2.12 -8.38 6.28
C PRO A 69 -2.45 -9.57 5.37
N ALA A 70 -1.64 -9.76 4.32
CA ALA A 70 -1.70 -10.90 3.41
C ALA A 70 -3.11 -11.14 2.82
N SER A 71 -3.81 -10.05 2.50
CA SER A 71 -5.17 -10.10 1.95
C SER A 71 -6.20 -10.87 2.80
N GLN A 72 -6.05 -10.89 4.13
CA GLN A 72 -6.96 -11.60 5.04
C GLN A 72 -8.43 -11.15 4.92
N LEU A 73 -8.70 -9.93 4.46
CA LEU A 73 -10.06 -9.42 4.26
C LEU A 73 -10.59 -9.60 2.83
N GLY A 74 -9.83 -10.24 1.95
CA GLY A 74 -10.14 -10.44 0.54
C GLY A 74 -9.08 -9.84 -0.39
N GLN A 75 -9.23 -10.01 -1.69
CA GLN A 75 -8.36 -9.37 -2.67
C GLN A 75 -8.58 -7.86 -2.69
N SER A 76 -7.52 -7.07 -2.98
CA SER A 76 -7.56 -5.60 -2.91
C SER A 76 -8.79 -4.99 -3.60
N ARG A 77 -9.12 -5.46 -4.80
CA ARG A 77 -10.26 -4.94 -5.55
C ARG A 77 -11.59 -5.13 -4.80
N GLU A 78 -11.84 -6.32 -4.29
CA GLU A 78 -13.06 -6.67 -3.55
C GLU A 78 -13.17 -5.83 -2.26
N VAL A 79 -12.04 -5.69 -1.56
CA VAL A 79 -11.96 -4.88 -0.33
C VAL A 79 -12.23 -3.41 -0.62
N ILE A 80 -11.67 -2.84 -1.69
CA ILE A 80 -11.87 -1.44 -2.08
C ILE A 80 -13.34 -1.20 -2.49
N GLU A 81 -13.95 -2.12 -3.23
CA GLU A 81 -15.37 -2.05 -3.58
C GLU A 81 -16.27 -2.06 -2.34
N ALA A 82 -16.00 -2.95 -1.37
CA ALA A 82 -16.72 -3.01 -0.10
C ALA A 82 -16.52 -1.75 0.75
N MET A 83 -15.29 -1.23 0.84
CA MET A 83 -14.97 0.02 1.54
C MET A 83 -15.76 1.21 0.99
N ARG A 84 -15.93 1.32 -0.32
CA ARG A 84 -16.71 2.39 -0.94
C ARG A 84 -18.15 2.39 -0.45
N LEU A 85 -18.68 1.20 -0.13
CA LEU A 85 -20.03 1.00 0.39
C LEU A 85 -20.10 1.09 1.93
N GLY A 86 -18.98 1.37 2.61
CA GLY A 86 -18.92 1.46 4.07
C GLY A 86 -18.94 0.11 4.79
N SER A 87 -18.40 -0.94 4.16
CA SER A 87 -18.31 -2.29 4.71
C SER A 87 -16.91 -2.89 4.59
N GLY A 88 -16.66 -4.01 5.28
CA GLY A 88 -15.37 -4.70 5.24
C GLY A 88 -14.26 -3.93 5.96
N ALA A 89 -13.20 -3.56 5.26
CA ALA A 89 -12.12 -2.75 5.81
C ALA A 89 -12.53 -1.29 5.99
N SER A 90 -12.02 -0.66 7.05
CA SER A 90 -12.17 0.79 7.25
C SER A 90 -11.12 1.57 6.46
N ALA A 91 -9.92 1.02 6.34
CA ALA A 91 -8.80 1.62 5.62
C ALA A 91 -7.98 0.59 4.85
N THR A 92 -7.23 1.05 3.85
CA THR A 92 -6.21 0.26 3.14
C THR A 92 -4.91 1.02 3.02
N THR A 93 -3.80 0.27 2.89
CA THR A 93 -2.52 0.78 2.42
C THR A 93 -2.15 0.06 1.13
N GLY A 94 -1.78 0.80 0.09
CA GLY A 94 -1.47 0.24 -1.23
C GLY A 94 -1.13 1.31 -2.26
N GLY A 95 -1.17 0.95 -3.52
CA GLY A 95 -0.89 1.86 -4.65
C GLY A 95 -2.15 2.46 -5.28
N PRO A 96 -2.06 3.69 -5.85
CA PRO A 96 -3.18 4.35 -6.52
C PRO A 96 -3.73 3.56 -7.72
N ALA A 97 -2.91 2.72 -8.33
CA ALA A 97 -3.33 1.88 -9.45
C ALA A 97 -4.53 0.97 -9.11
N GLU A 98 -4.65 0.53 -7.85
CA GLU A 98 -5.77 -0.30 -7.38
C GLU A 98 -7.10 0.44 -7.37
N TYR A 99 -7.06 1.78 -7.32
CA TYR A 99 -8.22 2.68 -7.32
C TYR A 99 -8.56 3.27 -8.70
N ALA A 100 -7.74 3.01 -9.72
CA ALA A 100 -7.90 3.62 -11.06
C ALA A 100 -9.23 3.27 -11.74
N SER A 101 -9.89 2.16 -11.38
CA SER A 101 -11.24 1.82 -11.87
C SER A 101 -12.33 2.74 -11.31
N PHE A 102 -12.10 3.39 -10.17
CA PHE A 102 -13.03 4.32 -9.54
C PHE A 102 -12.66 5.78 -9.85
N VAL A 103 -11.36 6.07 -9.93
CA VAL A 103 -10.82 7.40 -10.20
C VAL A 103 -9.76 7.30 -11.31
N LYS A 104 -10.24 7.40 -12.55
CA LYS A 104 -9.41 7.22 -13.75
C LYS A 104 -8.13 8.07 -13.75
N ARG A 105 -8.23 9.30 -13.25
CA ARG A 105 -7.12 10.27 -13.23
C ARG A 105 -5.93 9.82 -12.38
N LEU A 106 -6.13 8.93 -11.40
CA LEU A 106 -5.02 8.29 -10.66
C LEU A 106 -4.05 7.52 -11.58
N GLY A 107 -4.51 7.10 -12.75
CA GLY A 107 -3.66 6.46 -13.74
C GLY A 107 -2.44 7.29 -14.16
N VAL A 108 -2.50 8.63 -14.02
CA VAL A 108 -1.37 9.51 -14.32
C VAL A 108 -0.16 9.22 -13.45
N LEU A 109 -0.38 8.80 -12.19
CA LEU A 109 0.69 8.52 -11.23
C LEU A 109 1.52 7.28 -11.58
N GLY A 110 0.93 6.37 -12.35
CA GLY A 110 1.59 5.15 -12.85
C GLY A 110 2.19 5.31 -14.26
N LEU A 111 2.31 6.52 -14.78
CA LEU A 111 2.95 6.72 -16.09
C LEU A 111 4.44 6.34 -16.02
N PRO A 112 4.95 5.59 -17.01
CA PRO A 112 6.33 5.13 -16.99
C PRO A 112 7.30 6.31 -17.05
N PHE A 113 8.38 6.24 -16.25
CA PHE A 113 9.43 7.27 -16.14
C PHE A 113 8.92 8.69 -15.80
N LEU A 114 7.79 8.77 -15.11
CA LEU A 114 7.20 10.05 -14.71
C LEU A 114 8.00 10.75 -13.60
N TRP A 115 8.45 9.97 -12.61
CA TRP A 115 9.05 10.49 -11.40
C TRP A 115 10.57 10.64 -11.53
N LYS A 116 11.07 11.85 -11.25
CA LYS A 116 12.50 12.18 -11.30
C LYS A 116 13.25 11.63 -10.07
N SER A 117 12.60 11.64 -8.90
CA SER A 117 13.14 11.17 -7.61
C SER A 117 12.02 10.96 -6.60
N TYR A 118 12.35 10.40 -5.43
CA TYR A 118 11.46 10.34 -4.27
C TYR A 118 11.00 11.75 -3.83
N ASP A 119 11.93 12.70 -3.78
CA ASP A 119 11.63 14.08 -3.39
C ASP A 119 10.68 14.76 -4.38
N HIS A 120 10.90 14.57 -5.69
CA HIS A 120 10.00 15.05 -6.72
C HIS A 120 8.59 14.51 -6.55
N ALA A 121 8.44 13.18 -6.37
CA ALA A 121 7.13 12.57 -6.19
C ALA A 121 6.46 13.05 -4.89
N SER A 122 7.22 13.18 -3.81
CA SER A 122 6.73 13.70 -2.54
C SER A 122 6.25 15.15 -2.67
N ALA A 123 7.04 16.05 -3.27
CA ALA A 123 6.67 17.44 -3.48
C ALA A 123 5.39 17.59 -4.32
N VAL A 124 5.27 16.80 -5.38
CA VAL A 124 4.07 16.78 -6.25
C VAL A 124 2.83 16.34 -5.47
N LEU A 125 2.93 15.25 -4.71
CA LEU A 125 1.77 14.64 -4.02
C LEU A 125 1.38 15.39 -2.74
N ASP A 126 2.31 16.03 -2.06
CA ASP A 126 2.01 16.93 -0.95
C ASP A 126 1.51 18.32 -1.46
N GLY A 127 1.65 18.55 -2.74
CA GLY A 127 1.32 19.79 -3.44
C GLY A 127 -0.12 19.85 -4.01
N PRO A 128 -0.35 20.79 -4.94
CA PRO A 128 -1.66 20.99 -5.57
C PRO A 128 -2.17 19.76 -6.34
N VAL A 129 -1.27 18.98 -6.94
CA VAL A 129 -1.64 17.77 -7.70
C VAL A 129 -2.25 16.70 -6.77
N GLY A 130 -1.60 16.45 -5.63
CA GLY A 130 -2.14 15.49 -4.64
C GLY A 130 -3.49 15.93 -4.12
N ARG A 131 -3.65 17.20 -3.75
CA ARG A 131 -4.95 17.76 -3.30
C ARG A 131 -6.05 17.63 -4.34
N GLU A 132 -5.75 17.80 -5.62
CA GLU A 132 -6.73 17.63 -6.70
C GLU A 132 -7.16 16.16 -6.82
N LEU A 133 -6.22 15.21 -6.70
CA LEU A 133 -6.52 13.78 -6.71
C LEU A 133 -7.26 13.33 -5.45
N GLU A 134 -6.95 13.89 -4.27
CA GLU A 134 -7.69 13.65 -3.03
C GLU A 134 -9.16 14.06 -3.15
N GLN A 135 -9.45 15.19 -3.81
CA GLN A 135 -10.82 15.62 -4.08
C GLN A 135 -11.55 14.65 -5.02
N ASP A 136 -10.87 14.11 -6.03
CA ASP A 136 -11.47 13.12 -6.92
C ASP A 136 -11.73 11.81 -6.18
N MET A 137 -10.85 11.41 -5.26
CA MET A 137 -11.04 10.26 -4.36
C MET A 137 -12.25 10.47 -3.42
N GLU A 138 -12.42 11.67 -2.86
CA GLU A 138 -13.59 11.97 -2.01
C GLU A 138 -14.91 11.86 -2.79
N LYS A 139 -14.96 12.35 -4.02
CA LYS A 139 -16.14 12.19 -4.90
C LYS A 139 -16.45 10.72 -5.19
N ALA A 140 -15.42 9.87 -5.22
CA ALA A 140 -15.54 8.43 -5.43
C ALA A 140 -15.88 7.64 -4.16
N GLY A 141 -15.94 8.28 -2.99
CA GLY A 141 -16.29 7.64 -1.71
C GLY A 141 -15.09 7.22 -0.85
N PHE A 142 -13.91 7.79 -1.11
CA PHE A 142 -12.68 7.49 -0.40
C PHE A 142 -12.04 8.74 0.21
N LYS A 143 -11.46 8.61 1.38
CA LYS A 143 -10.67 9.67 2.03
C LYS A 143 -9.19 9.29 2.02
N VAL A 144 -8.37 10.01 1.29
CA VAL A 144 -6.91 9.88 1.40
C VAL A 144 -6.46 10.58 2.68
N LEU A 145 -5.72 9.88 3.54
CA LEU A 145 -5.20 10.43 4.78
C LEU A 145 -3.73 10.84 4.65
N ALA A 146 -2.94 10.12 3.86
CA ALA A 146 -1.57 10.47 3.57
C ALA A 146 -1.05 9.77 2.30
N TRP A 147 -0.14 10.42 1.59
CA TRP A 147 0.72 9.85 0.56
C TRP A 147 2.07 9.47 1.16
N SER A 148 2.62 8.29 0.84
CA SER A 148 3.87 7.88 1.46
C SER A 148 5.08 7.83 0.51
N VAL A 149 4.89 7.63 -0.78
CA VAL A 149 5.98 7.59 -1.77
C VAL A 149 7.18 6.76 -1.31
N SER A 150 6.93 5.52 -0.91
CA SER A 150 7.94 4.71 -0.21
C SER A 150 8.21 3.34 -0.84
N TRP A 151 7.43 2.94 -1.84
CA TRP A 151 7.52 1.58 -2.39
C TRP A 151 8.81 1.31 -3.19
N GLY A 152 9.43 2.36 -3.71
CA GLY A 152 10.65 2.26 -4.49
C GLY A 152 10.43 2.10 -5.99
N TYR A 153 11.55 2.08 -6.71
CA TYR A 153 11.52 1.88 -8.16
C TYR A 153 11.22 0.42 -8.51
N ARG A 154 10.30 0.26 -9.45
CA ARG A 154 9.93 -1.03 -10.03
C ARG A 154 10.87 -1.37 -11.17
N ASN A 155 11.30 -2.62 -11.19
CA ASN A 155 12.27 -3.16 -12.12
C ASN A 155 11.72 -4.42 -12.77
N VAL A 156 12.23 -4.79 -13.93
CA VAL A 156 11.88 -6.08 -14.54
C VAL A 156 12.69 -7.19 -13.86
N VAL A 157 11.98 -8.20 -13.39
CA VAL A 157 12.53 -9.41 -12.76
C VAL A 157 12.20 -10.60 -13.63
N THR A 158 13.19 -11.42 -13.97
CA THR A 158 13.03 -12.54 -14.90
C THR A 158 13.31 -13.89 -14.23
N ALA A 159 12.59 -14.92 -14.69
CA ALA A 159 12.71 -16.27 -14.13
C ALA A 159 14.01 -16.96 -14.57
N LYS A 160 14.36 -16.88 -15.84
CA LYS A 160 15.47 -17.68 -16.42
C LYS A 160 16.42 -16.85 -17.28
N LYS A 161 15.92 -15.84 -17.98
CA LYS A 161 16.70 -15.04 -18.93
C LYS A 161 17.24 -13.79 -18.28
N GLU A 162 18.55 -13.60 -18.31
CA GLU A 162 19.19 -12.36 -17.90
C GLU A 162 18.94 -11.26 -18.93
N VAL A 163 18.48 -10.10 -18.48
CA VAL A 163 18.27 -8.91 -19.30
C VAL A 163 19.46 -7.96 -19.07
N LYS A 164 20.25 -7.69 -20.12
CA LYS A 164 21.45 -6.85 -20.08
C LYS A 164 21.31 -5.55 -20.88
N GLN A 165 20.32 -5.48 -21.75
CA GLN A 165 20.01 -4.33 -22.58
C GLN A 165 18.51 -4.26 -22.87
N ALA A 166 18.02 -3.10 -23.28
CA ALA A 166 16.60 -2.87 -23.55
C ALA A 166 15.97 -3.87 -24.53
N SER A 167 16.71 -4.23 -25.59
CA SER A 167 16.23 -5.18 -26.61
C SER A 167 15.99 -6.59 -26.10
N ASP A 168 16.59 -6.98 -24.98
CA ASP A 168 16.41 -8.31 -24.37
C ASP A 168 15.01 -8.52 -23.79
N LEU A 169 14.27 -7.44 -23.55
CA LEU A 169 12.87 -7.46 -23.11
C LEU A 169 11.91 -7.92 -24.20
N LYS A 170 12.32 -7.82 -25.48
CA LYS A 170 11.43 -8.09 -26.61
C LYS A 170 10.80 -9.47 -26.51
N GLY A 171 9.47 -9.48 -26.49
CA GLY A 171 8.66 -10.69 -26.52
C GLY A 171 8.56 -11.45 -25.19
N LEU A 172 9.26 -11.02 -24.11
CA LEU A 172 9.13 -11.65 -22.80
C LEU A 172 7.71 -11.44 -22.24
N LYS A 173 7.11 -12.49 -21.73
CA LYS A 173 5.83 -12.46 -21.03
C LYS A 173 6.06 -11.94 -19.61
N ILE A 174 5.82 -10.66 -19.41
CA ILE A 174 6.03 -9.98 -18.12
C ILE A 174 4.70 -9.76 -17.45
N ARG A 175 4.52 -10.39 -16.29
CA ARG A 175 3.34 -10.11 -15.46
C ARG A 175 3.34 -8.67 -15.02
N THR A 176 2.18 -8.06 -15.10
CA THR A 176 1.96 -6.72 -14.57
C THR A 176 0.62 -6.61 -13.86
N ILE A 177 0.41 -5.50 -13.15
CA ILE A 177 -0.88 -5.17 -12.53
C ILE A 177 -1.94 -5.07 -13.64
N PRO A 178 -3.17 -5.60 -13.44
CA PRO A 178 -4.23 -5.59 -14.47
C PRO A 178 -4.87 -4.19 -14.60
N THR A 179 -4.06 -3.18 -14.95
CA THR A 179 -4.49 -1.81 -15.22
C THR A 179 -3.93 -1.33 -16.55
N LYS A 180 -4.65 -0.43 -17.21
CA LYS A 180 -4.29 0.06 -18.55
C LYS A 180 -2.88 0.66 -18.57
N VAL A 181 -2.51 1.45 -17.56
CA VAL A 181 -1.23 2.15 -17.52
C VAL A 181 -0.06 1.18 -17.39
N PHE A 182 -0.15 0.15 -16.54
CA PHE A 182 0.91 -0.83 -16.36
C PHE A 182 1.08 -1.74 -17.60
N VAL A 183 -0.05 -2.14 -18.19
CA VAL A 183 -0.02 -2.91 -19.46
C VAL A 183 0.65 -2.10 -20.57
N ALA A 184 0.27 -0.82 -20.71
CA ALA A 184 0.86 0.05 -21.71
C ALA A 184 2.36 0.30 -21.47
N ALA A 185 2.78 0.49 -20.22
CA ALA A 185 4.18 0.69 -19.85
C ALA A 185 5.05 -0.50 -20.27
N ILE A 186 4.64 -1.73 -19.93
CA ILE A 186 5.38 -2.94 -20.26
C ILE A 186 5.42 -3.18 -21.78
N ASN A 187 4.30 -2.98 -22.48
CA ASN A 187 4.26 -3.11 -23.92
C ASN A 187 5.13 -2.06 -24.64
N ALA A 188 5.14 -0.81 -24.15
CA ALA A 188 5.99 0.25 -24.69
C ALA A 188 7.49 -0.07 -24.56
N MET A 189 7.88 -0.83 -23.53
CA MET A 189 9.25 -1.32 -23.37
C MET A 189 9.59 -2.53 -24.26
N GLY A 190 8.65 -3.00 -25.09
CA GLY A 190 8.84 -4.09 -26.05
C GLY A 190 8.59 -5.50 -25.49
N ALA A 191 8.22 -5.63 -24.24
CA ALA A 191 7.79 -6.90 -23.66
C ALA A 191 6.29 -7.15 -23.91
N ASN A 192 5.82 -8.36 -23.63
CA ASN A 192 4.41 -8.73 -23.69
C ASN A 192 3.82 -8.65 -22.29
N ALA A 193 3.04 -7.60 -22.01
CA ALA A 193 2.35 -7.46 -20.74
C ALA A 193 1.33 -8.59 -20.55
N THR A 194 1.40 -9.26 -19.41
CA THR A 194 0.49 -10.34 -19.01
C THR A 194 -0.21 -9.93 -17.70
N PRO A 195 -1.38 -9.26 -17.79
CA PRO A 195 -2.12 -8.82 -16.62
C PRO A 195 -2.57 -10.02 -15.77
N MET A 196 -2.25 -10.01 -14.47
CA MET A 196 -2.54 -11.13 -13.58
C MET A 196 -2.57 -10.66 -12.13
N ASN A 197 -3.39 -11.30 -11.27
CA ASN A 197 -3.40 -11.02 -9.83
C ASN A 197 -2.05 -11.31 -9.20
N PHE A 198 -1.73 -10.56 -8.13
CA PHE A 198 -0.41 -10.67 -7.49
C PHE A 198 -0.14 -12.08 -6.92
N GLY A 199 -1.12 -12.71 -6.29
CA GLY A 199 -0.97 -14.04 -5.70
C GLY A 199 -0.65 -15.17 -6.68
N GLU A 200 -0.84 -14.95 -7.99
CA GLU A 200 -0.60 -15.94 -9.04
C GLU A 200 0.85 -15.92 -9.58
N ILE A 201 1.66 -14.90 -9.19
CA ILE A 201 3.00 -14.68 -9.76
C ILE A 201 3.92 -15.89 -9.50
N TYR A 202 4.02 -16.34 -8.24
CA TYR A 202 4.97 -17.40 -7.86
C TYR A 202 4.74 -18.68 -8.67
N THR A 203 3.52 -19.17 -8.70
CA THR A 203 3.17 -20.40 -9.42
C THR A 203 3.31 -20.27 -10.94
N SER A 204 3.02 -19.09 -11.48
CA SER A 204 3.16 -18.81 -12.93
C SER A 204 4.61 -18.70 -13.37
N LEU A 205 5.52 -18.19 -12.53
CA LEU A 205 6.95 -18.21 -12.76
C LEU A 205 7.49 -19.64 -12.67
N GLN A 206 7.10 -20.37 -11.62
CA GLN A 206 7.55 -21.75 -11.39
C GLN A 206 7.14 -22.68 -12.53
N SER A 207 5.93 -22.55 -13.04
CA SER A 207 5.42 -23.35 -14.16
C SER A 207 5.89 -22.88 -15.53
N GLY A 208 6.55 -21.70 -15.63
CA GLY A 208 7.02 -21.14 -16.89
C GLY A 208 5.92 -20.52 -17.78
N VAL A 209 4.75 -20.22 -17.22
CA VAL A 209 3.69 -19.46 -17.90
C VAL A 209 4.16 -18.02 -18.12
N LEU A 210 4.93 -17.48 -17.19
CA LEU A 210 5.57 -16.16 -17.26
C LEU A 210 7.08 -16.29 -17.45
N ASP A 211 7.66 -15.36 -18.21
CA ASP A 211 9.11 -15.19 -18.30
C ASP A 211 9.64 -14.29 -17.16
N GLY A 212 8.76 -13.47 -16.60
CA GLY A 212 9.11 -12.55 -15.52
C GLY A 212 7.91 -11.75 -15.02
N TYR A 213 8.22 -10.81 -14.16
CA TYR A 213 7.27 -9.82 -13.62
C TYR A 213 7.99 -8.48 -13.42
N GLU A 214 7.26 -7.45 -13.06
CA GLU A 214 7.83 -6.16 -12.72
C GLU A 214 7.46 -5.80 -11.27
N HIS A 215 8.44 -5.45 -10.46
CA HIS A 215 8.27 -5.00 -9.08
C HIS A 215 9.58 -4.51 -8.47
N THR A 216 9.53 -4.13 -7.18
CA THR A 216 10.70 -3.73 -6.40
C THR A 216 11.52 -4.93 -5.92
N ALA A 217 12.80 -4.72 -5.60
CA ALA A 217 13.66 -5.74 -5.02
C ALA A 217 13.16 -6.22 -3.64
N ALA A 218 12.61 -5.31 -2.83
CA ALA A 218 12.05 -5.64 -1.53
C ALA A 218 10.90 -6.66 -1.65
N THR A 219 9.96 -6.42 -2.56
CA THR A 219 8.86 -7.35 -2.83
C THR A 219 9.36 -8.71 -3.31
N THR A 220 10.42 -8.74 -4.14
CA THR A 220 11.02 -9.99 -4.61
C THR A 220 11.45 -10.89 -3.46
N LEU A 221 12.03 -10.32 -2.41
CA LEU A 221 12.47 -11.06 -1.21
C LEU A 221 11.29 -11.44 -0.30
N SER A 222 10.45 -10.47 0.03
CA SER A 222 9.37 -10.66 0.99
C SER A 222 8.35 -11.73 0.56
N PHE A 223 8.18 -11.90 -0.75
CA PHE A 223 7.32 -12.95 -1.34
C PHE A 223 8.10 -14.16 -1.85
N LYS A 224 9.40 -14.26 -1.53
CA LYS A 224 10.27 -15.37 -1.93
C LYS A 224 10.34 -15.61 -3.44
N PHE A 225 10.09 -14.59 -4.24
CA PHE A 225 10.17 -14.73 -5.69
C PHE A 225 11.60 -15.01 -6.19
N ASN A 226 12.61 -14.73 -5.37
CA ASN A 226 14.00 -15.13 -5.59
C ASN A 226 14.20 -16.65 -5.66
N GLU A 227 13.25 -17.46 -5.19
CA GLU A 227 13.29 -18.92 -5.33
C GLU A 227 12.93 -19.40 -6.76
N VAL A 228 12.16 -18.57 -7.50
CA VAL A 228 11.63 -18.88 -8.84
C VAL A 228 12.05 -17.87 -9.90
N ALA A 229 12.86 -16.87 -9.52
CA ALA A 229 13.43 -15.86 -10.42
C ALA A 229 14.93 -15.72 -10.22
N CYS A 230 15.67 -15.51 -11.31
CA CYS A 230 17.13 -15.45 -11.30
C CYS A 230 17.70 -14.03 -11.27
N CYS A 231 16.97 -13.08 -11.83
CA CYS A 231 17.63 -11.90 -12.36
C CYS A 231 16.75 -10.65 -12.25
N ILE A 232 17.37 -9.51 -11.96
CA ILE A 232 16.73 -8.18 -11.95
C ILE A 232 17.48 -7.30 -12.94
N ALA A 233 16.76 -6.71 -13.88
CA ALA A 233 17.26 -5.62 -14.71
C ALA A 233 16.74 -4.30 -14.11
N LEU A 234 17.63 -3.40 -13.74
CA LEU A 234 17.30 -2.13 -13.13
C LEU A 234 16.74 -1.15 -14.17
N THR A 235 15.54 -1.46 -14.61
CA THR A 235 14.80 -0.65 -15.60
C THR A 235 14.27 0.65 -14.97
N ARG A 236 14.02 0.69 -13.67
CA ARG A 236 13.46 1.83 -12.93
C ARG A 236 12.33 2.53 -13.68
N HIS A 237 11.51 1.72 -14.37
CA HIS A 237 10.52 2.21 -15.33
C HIS A 237 9.28 2.82 -14.67
N LEU A 238 9.04 2.46 -13.40
CA LEU A 238 7.95 2.99 -12.60
C LEU A 238 8.42 3.20 -11.16
N MET A 239 7.89 4.22 -10.53
CA MET A 239 7.83 4.34 -9.09
C MET A 239 6.36 4.53 -8.74
N ASP A 240 5.77 3.56 -8.04
CA ASP A 240 4.36 3.61 -7.68
C ASP A 240 4.24 4.27 -6.30
N PRO A 241 3.63 5.44 -6.19
CA PRO A 241 3.38 6.02 -4.88
C PRO A 241 2.53 5.08 -4.04
N THR A 242 2.71 5.11 -2.74
CA THR A 242 1.81 4.45 -1.80
C THR A 242 0.98 5.49 -1.06
N PHE A 243 -0.17 5.08 -0.53
CA PHE A 243 -1.02 5.95 0.24
C PHE A 243 -1.86 5.15 1.25
N LEU A 244 -2.35 5.86 2.26
CA LEU A 244 -3.33 5.35 3.20
C LEU A 244 -4.69 5.95 2.86
N VAL A 245 -5.64 5.09 2.54
CA VAL A 245 -6.99 5.47 2.13
C VAL A 245 -8.00 4.92 3.11
N PHE A 246 -8.96 5.74 3.48
CA PHE A 246 -10.06 5.40 4.37
C PHE A 246 -11.40 5.36 3.61
N SER A 247 -12.33 4.51 4.00
CA SER A 247 -13.72 4.57 3.55
C SER A 247 -14.33 5.90 3.97
N LEU A 248 -14.82 6.70 3.02
CA LEU A 248 -15.46 7.98 3.35
C LEU A 248 -16.74 7.79 4.17
N ALA A 249 -17.46 6.69 3.94
CA ALA A 249 -18.66 6.34 4.69
C ALA A 249 -18.34 5.98 6.14
N GLU A 250 -17.24 5.21 6.37
CA GLU A 250 -16.76 4.91 7.73
C GLU A 250 -16.17 6.15 8.40
N TRP A 251 -15.37 6.96 7.67
CA TRP A 251 -14.75 8.19 8.16
C TRP A 251 -15.74 9.14 8.83
N LYS A 252 -16.91 9.32 8.21
CA LYS A 252 -17.98 10.19 8.71
C LYS A 252 -18.61 9.73 10.04
N LYS A 253 -18.34 8.49 10.47
CA LYS A 253 -18.83 7.98 11.77
C LYS A 253 -17.91 8.36 12.94
N PHE A 254 -16.73 8.88 12.66
CA PHE A 254 -15.77 9.31 13.67
C PHE A 254 -15.95 10.79 14.02
N THR A 255 -15.75 11.13 15.30
CA THR A 255 -15.77 12.50 15.77
C THR A 255 -14.57 13.30 15.23
N PRO A 256 -14.62 14.64 15.21
CA PRO A 256 -13.49 15.47 14.78
C PRO A 256 -12.18 15.14 15.53
N LYS A 257 -12.26 14.86 16.85
CA LYS A 257 -11.07 14.47 17.64
C LYS A 257 -10.51 13.10 17.22
N GLU A 258 -11.36 12.14 16.96
CA GLU A 258 -10.93 10.82 16.45
C GLU A 258 -10.30 10.94 15.05
N GLN A 259 -10.90 11.77 14.19
CA GLN A 259 -10.37 12.06 12.85
C GLN A 259 -9.02 12.77 12.90
N GLU A 260 -8.81 13.68 13.85
CA GLU A 260 -7.53 14.36 14.08
C GLU A 260 -6.44 13.35 14.47
N VAL A 261 -6.71 12.46 15.43
CA VAL A 261 -5.77 11.40 15.84
C VAL A 261 -5.40 10.52 14.63
N MET A 262 -6.38 10.08 13.85
CA MET A 262 -6.12 9.24 12.66
C MET A 262 -5.37 9.99 11.56
N THR A 263 -5.67 11.27 11.35
CA THR A 263 -4.94 12.08 10.36
C THR A 263 -3.48 12.28 10.77
N THR A 264 -3.24 12.54 12.05
CA THR A 264 -1.88 12.65 12.62
C THR A 264 -1.14 11.33 12.51
N ALA A 265 -1.80 10.21 12.86
CA ALA A 265 -1.24 8.87 12.72
C ALA A 265 -0.82 8.55 11.29
N ALA A 266 -1.68 8.86 10.31
CA ALA A 266 -1.41 8.60 8.91
C ALA A 266 -0.20 9.40 8.38
N ARG A 267 -0.12 10.70 8.74
CA ARG A 267 1.00 11.56 8.34
C ARG A 267 2.31 11.11 8.98
N ALA A 268 2.32 10.88 10.29
CA ALA A 268 3.52 10.41 11.00
C ALA A 268 4.02 9.07 10.45
N GLY A 269 3.11 8.13 10.16
CA GLY A 269 3.44 6.86 9.52
C GLY A 269 4.00 7.04 8.11
N ALA A 270 3.37 7.87 7.29
CA ALA A 270 3.82 8.16 5.93
C ALA A 270 5.20 8.82 5.91
N ASP A 271 5.46 9.81 6.78
CA ASP A 271 6.75 10.47 6.89
C ASP A 271 7.86 9.50 7.31
N THR A 272 7.56 8.60 8.26
CA THR A 272 8.49 7.57 8.71
C THR A 272 8.87 6.65 7.55
N VAL A 273 7.89 6.08 6.85
CA VAL A 273 8.13 5.13 5.76
C VAL A 273 8.86 5.81 4.59
N ARG A 274 8.46 7.05 4.25
CA ARG A 274 9.08 7.88 3.21
C ARG A 274 10.56 8.15 3.48
N SER A 275 10.90 8.54 4.70
CA SER A 275 12.30 8.84 5.07
C SER A 275 13.22 7.65 4.95
N MET A 276 12.70 6.44 5.07
CA MET A 276 13.46 5.19 4.98
C MET A 276 13.58 4.64 3.56
N ALA A 277 12.75 5.09 2.61
CA ALA A 277 12.59 4.46 1.31
C ALA A 277 13.89 4.31 0.49
N PRO A 278 14.75 5.35 0.33
CA PRO A 278 15.98 5.21 -0.45
C PRO A 278 16.98 4.20 0.15
N ALA A 279 17.12 4.21 1.49
CA ALA A 279 18.03 3.27 2.17
C ALA A 279 17.51 1.82 2.04
N ARG A 280 16.21 1.62 2.22
CA ARG A 280 15.57 0.30 2.09
C ARG A 280 15.66 -0.27 0.67
N GLU A 281 15.53 0.57 -0.36
CA GLU A 281 15.74 0.13 -1.74
C GLU A 281 17.17 -0.38 -1.94
N ALA A 282 18.17 0.36 -1.47
CA ALA A 282 19.58 -0.04 -1.55
C ALA A 282 19.86 -1.34 -0.78
N GLU A 283 19.32 -1.47 0.43
CA GLU A 283 19.42 -2.67 1.25
C GLU A 283 18.75 -3.89 0.56
N ALA A 284 17.56 -3.70 -0.01
CA ALA A 284 16.86 -4.75 -0.73
C ALA A 284 17.65 -5.22 -1.98
N LEU A 285 18.24 -4.29 -2.74
CA LEU A 285 19.10 -4.61 -3.87
C LEU A 285 20.37 -5.38 -3.45
N ALA A 286 20.98 -5.02 -2.32
CA ALA A 286 22.10 -5.78 -1.76
C ALA A 286 21.67 -7.18 -1.30
N ALA A 287 20.49 -7.30 -0.69
CA ALA A 287 19.97 -8.56 -0.19
C ALA A 287 19.58 -9.54 -1.31
N VAL A 288 18.98 -9.08 -2.42
CA VAL A 288 18.71 -9.96 -3.57
C VAL A 288 19.99 -10.48 -4.22
N LYS A 289 21.04 -9.64 -4.28
CA LYS A 289 22.38 -10.09 -4.73
C LYS A 289 22.96 -11.18 -3.80
N LYS A 290 22.84 -10.96 -2.48
CA LYS A 290 23.28 -11.94 -1.48
C LYS A 290 22.49 -13.24 -1.55
N ALA A 291 21.21 -13.18 -1.94
CA ALA A 291 20.36 -14.35 -2.20
C ALA A 291 20.69 -15.06 -3.53
N GLY A 292 21.71 -14.64 -4.26
CA GLY A 292 22.18 -15.29 -5.47
C GLY A 292 21.55 -14.77 -6.77
N MET A 293 20.71 -13.74 -6.70
CA MET A 293 20.14 -13.14 -7.92
C MET A 293 21.17 -12.25 -8.65
N LYS A 294 21.13 -12.26 -9.96
CA LYS A 294 21.90 -11.32 -10.79
C LYS A 294 21.14 -9.98 -10.88
N VAL A 295 21.85 -8.90 -10.63
CA VAL A 295 21.29 -7.53 -10.72
C VAL A 295 22.10 -6.76 -11.76
N ASN A 296 21.47 -6.40 -12.86
CA ASN A 296 22.09 -5.72 -13.98
C ASN A 296 21.63 -4.26 -14.08
N GLU A 297 22.59 -3.34 -14.11
CA GLU A 297 22.33 -2.00 -14.63
C GLU A 297 22.20 -2.11 -16.16
N ILE A 298 21.21 -1.43 -16.73
CA ILE A 298 20.99 -1.36 -18.18
C ILE A 298 20.86 0.09 -18.62
N ASP A 299 21.18 0.35 -19.89
CA ASP A 299 20.82 1.63 -20.50
C ASP A 299 19.29 1.73 -20.66
N THR A 300 18.67 2.61 -19.88
CA THR A 300 17.22 2.85 -19.91
C THR A 300 16.80 3.89 -20.93
N GLY A 301 17.71 4.59 -21.59
CA GLY A 301 17.39 5.65 -22.56
C GLY A 301 16.43 5.22 -23.67
N PRO A 302 16.65 4.07 -24.32
CA PRO A 302 15.70 3.55 -25.31
C PRO A 302 14.31 3.26 -24.73
N LEU A 303 14.24 2.72 -23.50
CA LEU A 303 12.97 2.43 -22.82
C LEU A 303 12.23 3.71 -22.46
N GLN A 304 12.94 4.71 -21.94
CA GLN A 304 12.38 6.02 -21.61
C GLN A 304 11.80 6.68 -22.86
N LYS A 305 12.56 6.72 -23.95
CA LYS A 305 12.10 7.33 -25.20
C LYS A 305 10.81 6.68 -25.73
N ALA A 306 10.73 5.35 -25.68
CA ALA A 306 9.55 4.63 -26.12
C ALA A 306 8.35 4.84 -25.19
N ALA A 307 8.57 4.81 -23.88
CA ALA A 307 7.52 4.91 -22.88
C ALA A 307 6.98 6.35 -22.72
N VAL A 308 7.84 7.37 -22.76
CA VAL A 308 7.43 8.77 -22.67
C VAL A 308 6.55 9.19 -23.82
N ALA A 309 6.78 8.64 -25.03
CA ALA A 309 5.91 8.88 -26.17
C ALA A 309 4.45 8.44 -25.94
N ALA A 310 4.23 7.44 -25.07
CA ALA A 310 2.89 6.98 -24.71
C ALA A 310 2.25 7.77 -23.55
N GLN A 311 3.00 8.59 -22.81
CA GLN A 311 2.48 9.29 -21.63
C GLN A 311 1.32 10.23 -21.99
N ASP A 312 1.44 11.02 -23.06
CA ASP A 312 0.44 12.02 -23.45
C ASP A 312 -0.87 11.38 -23.88
N GLU A 313 -0.79 10.25 -24.64
CA GLU A 313 -1.95 9.48 -25.02
C GLU A 313 -2.65 8.86 -23.80
N LEU A 314 -1.88 8.26 -22.89
CA LEU A 314 -2.41 7.68 -21.66
C LEU A 314 -3.02 8.76 -20.75
N ALA A 315 -2.37 9.92 -20.61
CA ALA A 315 -2.91 11.02 -19.81
C ALA A 315 -4.26 11.52 -20.38
N LYS A 316 -4.37 11.62 -21.71
CA LYS A 316 -5.62 11.95 -22.39
C LYS A 316 -6.71 10.91 -22.11
N ASP A 317 -6.38 9.64 -22.21
CA ASP A 317 -7.31 8.54 -21.90
C ASP A 317 -7.83 8.60 -20.45
N PHE A 318 -6.99 9.09 -19.52
CA PHE A 318 -7.37 9.25 -18.12
C PHE A 318 -8.08 10.59 -17.83
N GLY A 319 -8.10 11.53 -18.79
CA GLY A 319 -8.55 12.91 -18.58
C GLY A 319 -7.63 13.65 -17.59
N ALA A 320 -6.33 13.39 -17.68
CA ALA A 320 -5.32 13.84 -16.72
C ALA A 320 -4.19 14.67 -17.36
N GLU A 321 -4.40 15.23 -18.56
CA GLU A 321 -3.40 16.03 -19.29
C GLU A 321 -2.91 17.21 -18.47
N SER A 322 -3.84 17.91 -17.81
CA SER A 322 -3.52 19.03 -16.92
C SER A 322 -2.67 18.58 -15.72
N LEU A 323 -2.95 17.40 -15.14
CA LEU A 323 -2.14 16.85 -14.05
C LEU A 323 -0.74 16.48 -14.54
N LEU A 324 -0.64 15.82 -15.70
CA LEU A 324 0.66 15.48 -16.29
C LEU A 324 1.51 16.73 -16.54
N ALA A 325 0.91 17.79 -17.10
CA ALA A 325 1.61 19.06 -17.29
C ALA A 325 2.11 19.67 -15.98
N LYS A 326 1.28 19.65 -14.93
CA LYS A 326 1.68 20.14 -13.59
C LYS A 326 2.82 19.31 -12.98
N ILE A 327 2.80 17.98 -13.14
CA ILE A 327 3.83 17.08 -12.63
C ILE A 327 5.16 17.33 -13.35
N ARG A 328 5.14 17.44 -14.69
CA ARG A 328 6.35 17.68 -15.49
C ARG A 328 6.99 19.05 -15.23
N ALA A 329 6.20 20.04 -14.80
CA ALA A 329 6.65 21.40 -14.52
C ALA A 329 7.39 21.55 -13.17
N GLN A 330 7.30 20.58 -12.29
CA GLN A 330 8.04 20.52 -11.02
C GLN A 330 9.35 19.73 -11.20
#